data_e04244cae0204fefbe13e037c30c4feb
#
_entry.id   e04244cae0204fefbe13e037c30c4feb
#
_cell.length_a   1.000
_cell.length_b   1.000
_cell.length_c   1.000
_cell.angle_alpha   90.00
_cell.angle_beta   90.00
_cell.angle_gamma   90.00
#
_symmetry.space_group_name_H-M   'P 1'
#
loop_
_entity.id
_entity.type
_entity.pdbx_description
1 polymer ?
#
loop_
_entity_poly.entity_id
_entity_poly.type
_entity_poly.pdbx_seq_one_letter_code
_entity_poly.pdbx_strand_id
1 'polypeptide(L)'
;MLTGGDAVVYLTLKGEADDYLRSRDLDWTVLRPAMLTDDPGTGRIRVGTGLPLGSIPRADVAALLARLLTHSDGLCRQFEVTSGEEDLTTVPL
;
A
#
# COMPACT_ATOMS: atom_id res chain seq x y z
N MET A 1 4.56 -4.88 17.23
CA MET A 1 5.14 -3.56 17.42
C MET A 1 6.28 -3.35 16.44
N LEU A 2 6.36 -2.19 15.86
CA LEU A 2 7.42 -1.84 14.94
C LEU A 2 8.61 -1.28 15.69
N THR A 3 9.81 -1.67 15.29
CA THR A 3 11.04 -1.23 15.92
C THR A 3 11.98 -0.63 14.88
N GLY A 4 13.03 0.04 15.32
CA GLY A 4 14.06 0.55 14.45
C GLY A 4 13.64 1.72 13.57
N GLY A 5 12.76 2.57 14.06
CA GLY A 5 12.26 3.69 13.29
C GLY A 5 10.75 3.74 13.19
N ASP A 6 10.10 2.79 13.78
CA ASP A 6 8.64 2.75 13.94
C ASP A 6 7.90 3.07 12.65
N ALA A 7 8.20 2.33 11.59
CA ALA A 7 7.49 2.46 10.33
C ALA A 7 6.04 2.03 10.49
N VAL A 8 5.13 2.83 9.96
CA VAL A 8 3.70 2.57 10.01
C VAL A 8 3.15 2.49 8.60
N VAL A 9 2.42 1.40 8.32
CA VAL A 9 1.70 1.28 7.05
C VAL A 9 0.23 1.54 7.34
N TYR A 10 -0.34 2.51 6.66
CA TYR A 10 -1.71 2.90 6.83
C TYR A 10 -2.51 2.61 5.57
N LEU A 11 -3.57 1.81 5.72
CA LEU A 11 -4.47 1.49 4.63
C LEU A 11 -5.66 2.43 4.68
N THR A 12 -5.92 3.13 3.60
CA THR A 12 -7.06 4.04 3.53
C THR A 12 -7.74 4.00 2.17
N LEU A 13 -9.05 4.07 2.18
CA LEU A 13 -9.84 4.15 0.97
C LEU A 13 -10.15 5.59 0.55
N LYS A 14 -9.91 6.55 1.44
CA LYS A 14 -10.33 7.93 1.20
C LYS A 14 -9.24 8.97 1.38
N GLY A 15 -8.05 8.61 1.77
CA GLY A 15 -6.98 9.58 1.97
C GLY A 15 -7.15 10.52 3.15
N GLU A 16 -8.10 10.25 4.04
CA GLU A 16 -8.39 11.15 5.16
C GLU A 16 -7.31 11.15 6.23
N ALA A 17 -6.45 10.15 6.24
CA ALA A 17 -5.40 10.03 7.22
C ALA A 17 -4.16 10.84 6.89
N ASP A 18 -4.06 11.38 5.68
CA ASP A 18 -2.82 11.95 5.16
C ASP A 18 -2.30 13.10 6.01
N ASP A 19 -3.16 14.07 6.29
CA ASP A 19 -2.74 15.26 7.04
C ASP A 19 -2.31 14.91 8.46
N TYR A 20 -3.04 13.99 9.08
CA TYR A 20 -2.70 13.54 10.42
C TYR A 20 -1.33 12.86 10.44
N LEU A 21 -1.08 11.96 9.49
CA LEU A 21 0.18 11.23 9.45
C LEU A 21 1.36 12.14 9.11
N ARG A 22 1.15 13.11 8.24
CA ARG A 22 2.21 14.08 7.89
C ARG A 22 2.61 14.95 9.05
N SER A 23 1.72 15.16 10.00
CA SER A 23 2.02 15.94 11.18
C SER A 23 2.77 15.16 12.25
N ARG A 24 2.95 13.83 12.05
CA ARG A 24 3.62 12.94 13.00
C ARG A 24 5.07 12.73 12.57
N ASP A 25 5.93 12.63 13.57
CA ASP A 25 7.36 12.36 13.33
C ASP A 25 7.61 10.86 13.30
N LEU A 26 7.00 10.20 12.31
CA LEU A 26 7.08 8.76 12.12
C LEU A 26 7.36 8.44 10.65
N ASP A 27 8.03 7.31 10.41
CA ASP A 27 8.13 6.77 9.06
C ASP A 27 6.79 6.12 8.71
N TRP A 28 6.09 6.70 7.76
CA TRP A 28 4.75 6.23 7.40
C TRP A 28 4.66 5.93 5.91
N THR A 29 3.77 5.03 5.58
CA THR A 29 3.37 4.73 4.21
C THR A 29 1.86 4.64 4.17
N VAL A 30 1.24 5.36 3.26
CA VAL A 30 -0.21 5.32 3.06
C VAL A 30 -0.50 4.57 1.78
N LEU A 31 -1.26 3.50 1.90
CA LEU A 31 -1.66 2.67 0.77
C LEU A 31 -3.16 2.88 0.51
N ARG A 32 -3.50 3.28 -0.71
CA ARG A 32 -4.88 3.46 -1.15
C ARG A 32 -5.22 2.44 -2.22
N PRO A 33 -5.86 1.32 -1.84
CA PRO A 33 -6.24 0.33 -2.83
C PRO A 33 -7.44 0.78 -3.67
N ALA A 34 -7.55 0.24 -4.86
CA ALA A 34 -8.75 0.30 -5.67
C ALA A 34 -9.88 -0.48 -4.99
N MET A 35 -11.01 -0.63 -5.66
CA MET A 35 -12.14 -1.38 -5.11
C MET A 35 -11.71 -2.80 -4.75
N LEU A 36 -11.95 -3.20 -3.50
CA LEU A 36 -11.56 -4.52 -3.01
C LEU A 36 -12.54 -5.58 -3.48
N THR A 37 -12.02 -6.71 -3.92
CA THR A 37 -12.83 -7.86 -4.32
C THR A 37 -12.45 -9.09 -3.52
N ASP A 38 -13.32 -10.10 -3.55
CA ASP A 38 -13.05 -11.39 -2.91
C ASP A 38 -12.57 -12.44 -3.91
N ASP A 39 -12.16 -12.02 -5.10
CA ASP A 39 -11.58 -12.91 -6.09
C ASP A 39 -10.25 -13.48 -5.60
N PRO A 40 -9.80 -14.61 -6.16
CA PRO A 40 -8.48 -15.15 -5.86
C PRO A 40 -7.40 -14.11 -6.16
N GLY A 41 -6.35 -14.09 -5.33
CA GLY A 41 -5.22 -13.21 -5.57
C GLY A 41 -4.48 -13.60 -6.85
N THR A 42 -3.99 -12.60 -7.57
CA THR A 42 -3.27 -12.81 -8.82
C THR A 42 -1.76 -12.69 -8.66
N GLY A 43 -1.32 -12.01 -7.61
CA GLY A 43 0.09 -11.66 -7.45
C GLY A 43 0.55 -10.60 -8.42
N ARG A 44 -0.36 -9.97 -9.13
CA ARG A 44 -0.06 -8.94 -10.14
C ARG A 44 -0.76 -7.65 -9.81
N ILE A 45 0.00 -6.56 -9.74
CA ILE A 45 -0.53 -5.27 -9.33
C ILE A 45 0.04 -4.15 -10.19
N ARG A 46 -0.53 -2.98 -10.01
CA ARG A 46 -0.01 -1.74 -10.53
C ARG A 46 -0.03 -0.71 -9.40
N VAL A 47 1.09 -0.03 -9.19
CA VAL A 47 1.22 0.99 -8.15
C VAL A 47 1.53 2.34 -8.79
N GLY A 48 1.10 3.40 -8.14
CA GLY A 48 1.35 4.75 -8.62
C GLY A 48 0.42 5.75 -7.96
N THR A 49 0.33 6.93 -8.56
CA THR A 49 -0.58 7.98 -8.13
C THR A 49 -1.47 8.37 -9.30
N GLY A 50 -2.72 8.74 -8.98
CA GLY A 50 -3.67 9.11 -10.03
C GLY A 50 -4.06 7.96 -10.94
N LEU A 51 -4.05 6.73 -10.44
CA LEU A 51 -4.40 5.58 -11.25
C LEU A 51 -5.88 5.58 -11.59
N PRO A 52 -6.25 5.05 -12.78
CA PRO A 52 -7.66 4.89 -13.11
C PRO A 52 -8.37 4.01 -12.08
N LEU A 53 -9.65 4.25 -11.89
CA LEU A 53 -10.46 3.40 -11.05
C LEU A 53 -10.42 1.97 -11.56
N GLY A 54 -10.30 1.03 -10.63
CA GLY A 54 -10.23 -0.38 -10.94
C GLY A 54 -10.57 -1.19 -9.72
N SER A 55 -10.12 -2.42 -9.69
CA SER A 55 -10.34 -3.32 -8.57
C SER A 55 -9.08 -4.11 -8.27
N ILE A 56 -9.04 -4.69 -7.09
CA ILE A 56 -7.92 -5.51 -6.66
C ILE A 56 -8.41 -6.54 -5.65
N PRO A 57 -8.01 -7.81 -5.76
CA PRO A 57 -8.37 -8.80 -4.76
C PRO A 57 -7.80 -8.43 -3.38
N ARG A 58 -8.58 -8.65 -2.34
CA ARG A 58 -8.14 -8.43 -0.96
C ARG A 58 -6.87 -9.21 -0.65
N ALA A 59 -6.73 -10.41 -1.21
CA ALA A 59 -5.54 -11.23 -1.01
C ALA A 59 -4.27 -10.53 -1.52
N ASP A 60 -4.35 -9.83 -2.64
CA ASP A 60 -3.21 -9.11 -3.18
C ASP A 60 -2.84 -7.91 -2.31
N VAL A 61 -3.84 -7.21 -1.78
CA VAL A 61 -3.60 -6.10 -0.84
C VAL A 61 -2.94 -6.61 0.43
N ALA A 62 -3.41 -7.74 0.96
CA ALA A 62 -2.83 -8.35 2.15
C ALA A 62 -1.36 -8.73 1.93
N ALA A 63 -1.06 -9.32 0.78
CA ALA A 63 0.32 -9.69 0.44
C ALA A 63 1.21 -8.45 0.31
N LEU A 64 0.69 -7.38 -0.29
CA LEU A 64 1.45 -6.13 -0.42
C LEU A 64 1.69 -5.49 0.95
N LEU A 65 0.69 -5.49 1.82
CA LEU A 65 0.87 -4.98 3.18
C LEU A 65 1.95 -5.77 3.93
N ALA A 66 1.95 -7.09 3.80
CA ALA A 66 2.99 -7.91 4.41
C ALA A 66 4.37 -7.53 3.90
N ARG A 67 4.51 -7.30 2.59
CA ARG A 67 5.78 -6.86 2.01
C ARG A 67 6.21 -5.52 2.58
N LEU A 68 5.29 -4.55 2.64
CA LEU A 68 5.60 -3.21 3.15
C LEU A 68 6.03 -3.25 4.62
N LEU A 69 5.40 -4.10 5.41
CA LEU A 69 5.73 -4.22 6.84
C LEU A 69 7.07 -4.90 7.07
N THR A 70 7.46 -5.85 6.21
CA THR A 70 8.70 -6.60 6.38
C THR A 70 9.89 -5.97 5.67
N HIS A 71 9.64 -5.15 4.65
CA HIS A 71 10.67 -4.51 3.85
C HIS A 71 10.47 -3.00 3.83
N SER A 72 10.16 -2.45 5.00
CA SER A 72 9.91 -1.02 5.12
C SER A 72 11.19 -0.25 4.80
N ASP A 73 11.15 0.56 3.77
CA ASP A 73 12.26 1.43 3.41
C ASP A 73 12.20 2.77 4.14
N GLY A 74 11.32 2.90 5.09
CA GLY A 74 11.20 4.10 5.91
C GLY A 74 10.80 5.34 5.13
N LEU A 75 10.07 5.18 4.08
CA LEU A 75 9.75 6.30 3.20
C LEU A 75 8.38 6.88 3.52
N CYS A 76 8.33 8.17 3.75
CA CYS A 76 7.08 8.89 3.92
C CYS A 76 6.37 9.00 2.57
N ARG A 77 5.64 7.95 2.19
CA ARG A 77 5.05 7.81 0.87
C ARG A 77 3.57 7.52 0.93
N GLN A 78 2.91 7.99 -0.09
CA GLN A 78 1.51 7.67 -0.33
C GLN A 78 1.39 7.20 -1.77
N PHE A 79 0.73 6.06 -1.99
CA PHE A 79 0.52 5.57 -3.33
C PHE A 79 -0.75 4.72 -3.41
N GLU A 80 -1.21 4.55 -4.63
CA GLU A 80 -2.40 3.75 -4.94
C GLU A 80 -1.97 2.41 -5.49
N VAL A 81 -2.84 1.41 -5.35
CA VAL A 81 -2.62 0.09 -5.91
C VAL A 81 -3.91 -0.44 -6.52
N THR A 82 -3.77 -1.03 -7.68
CA THR A 82 -4.85 -1.74 -8.37
C THR A 82 -4.30 -3.01 -8.99
N SER A 83 -5.16 -3.86 -9.51
CA SER A 83 -4.71 -5.00 -10.29
C SER A 83 -3.96 -4.52 -11.53
N GLY A 84 -2.93 -5.25 -11.92
CA GLY A 84 -2.10 -4.88 -13.04
C GLY A 84 -1.27 -6.06 -13.52
N GLU A 85 -0.11 -5.77 -14.08
CA GLU A 85 0.73 -6.79 -14.71
C GLU A 85 2.08 -6.96 -14.01
N GLU A 86 2.41 -6.12 -13.04
CA GLU A 86 3.68 -6.20 -12.36
C GLU A 86 3.64 -7.20 -11.20
N ASP A 87 4.74 -7.92 -11.02
CA ASP A 87 4.85 -8.89 -9.94
C ASP A 87 4.83 -8.18 -8.58
N LEU A 88 3.89 -8.57 -7.74
CA LEU A 88 3.69 -7.98 -6.41
C LEU A 88 4.94 -8.10 -5.53
N THR A 89 5.75 -9.13 -5.73
CA THR A 89 6.92 -9.37 -4.90
C THR A 89 8.15 -8.59 -5.34
N THR A 90 8.17 -8.08 -6.55
CA THR A 90 9.36 -7.43 -7.13
C THR A 90 9.11 -6.01 -7.62
N VAL A 91 7.87 -5.59 -7.74
CA VAL A 91 7.57 -4.23 -8.22
C VAL A 91 8.29 -3.18 -7.37
N PRO A 92 8.92 -2.19 -7.98
CA PRO A 92 9.54 -1.10 -7.21
C PRO A 92 8.50 -0.32 -6.41
N LEU A 93 8.83 -0.07 -5.16
CA LEU A 93 7.96 0.69 -4.25
C LEU A 93 8.66 1.91 -3.70
#